data_1258d15ed1a7c4664be718736201d9cb
#
_entry.id   1258d15ed1a7c4664be718736201d9cb
#
_cell.length_a   1.000
_cell.length_b   1.000
_cell.length_c   1.000
_cell.angle_alpha   90.00
_cell.angle_beta   90.00
_cell.angle_gamma   90.00
#
_symmetry.space_group_name_H-M   'P 1'
#
loop_
_entity.id
_entity.type
_entity.pdbx_description
1 polymer ?
#
loop_
_entity_poly.entity_id
_entity_poly.type
_entity_poly.pdbx_seq_one_letter_code
_entity_poly.pdbx_strand_id
1 'polypeptide(L)'
;PEAYRGMDRFVARKAVVKDLQEQGALIETKKHKLMVPRCARTGQVVEPMLTDQWFVAMNKVPETGVGAGKSIAQKAIDAVESGAVKFVPENWVNTYNQWMNNIQDWCISRQLWWGHQIPAWYDEAGNIYVARNEADAQAQAGAGVKITRDADVLDTWYSSALVPFSSLGWPAALQDASPTKDYDLYLPSSVLVTGYDIIFFWVARMIMMTT
;
A
#
# COMPACT_ATOMS: atom_id res chain seq x y z
N PRO A 1 18.03 23.62 1.44
CA PRO A 1 19.25 24.37 1.81
C PRO A 1 19.33 24.50 3.33
N GLU A 2 20.50 24.34 3.90
CA GLU A 2 20.74 24.35 5.35
C GLU A 2 20.25 25.63 6.02
N ALA A 3 20.29 26.76 5.31
CA ALA A 3 19.85 28.06 5.81
C ALA A 3 18.38 28.10 6.28
N TYR A 4 17.53 27.20 5.77
CA TYR A 4 16.08 27.17 6.10
C TYR A 4 15.69 25.94 6.92
N ARG A 5 16.65 25.09 7.26
CA ARG A 5 16.42 23.84 8.01
C ARG A 5 15.86 24.14 9.40
N GLY A 6 14.78 23.45 9.76
CA GLY A 6 14.14 23.65 11.07
C GLY A 6 13.24 24.88 11.20
N MET A 7 13.13 25.73 10.17
CA MET A 7 12.18 26.84 10.17
C MET A 7 10.75 26.34 9.95
N ASP A 8 9.78 27.04 10.55
CA ASP A 8 8.38 26.89 10.13
C ASP A 8 8.25 27.17 8.63
N ARG A 9 7.46 26.33 7.92
CA ARG A 9 7.36 26.39 6.45
C ARG A 9 6.86 27.73 5.92
N PHE A 10 5.99 28.42 6.63
CA PHE A 10 5.50 29.74 6.22
C PHE A 10 6.55 30.85 6.45
N VAL A 11 7.36 30.69 7.50
CA VAL A 11 8.52 31.57 7.76
C VAL A 11 9.61 31.32 6.70
N ALA A 12 9.95 30.07 6.45
CA ALA A 12 10.93 29.67 5.44
C ALA A 12 10.55 30.18 4.06
N ARG A 13 9.27 30.09 3.66
CA ARG A 13 8.77 30.60 2.38
C ARG A 13 9.04 32.10 2.21
N LYS A 14 8.79 32.89 3.26
CA LYS A 14 9.08 34.33 3.21
C LYS A 14 10.57 34.62 3.13
N ALA A 15 11.39 33.87 3.86
CA ALA A 15 12.84 34.00 3.84
C ALA A 15 13.40 33.66 2.45
N VAL A 16 12.97 32.55 1.84
CA VAL A 16 13.39 32.18 0.48
C VAL A 16 13.09 33.26 -0.55
N VAL A 17 11.85 33.84 -0.51
CA VAL A 17 11.47 34.90 -1.44
C VAL A 17 12.35 36.13 -1.26
N LYS A 18 12.65 36.52 0.00
CA LYS A 18 13.52 37.64 0.31
C LYS A 18 14.95 37.40 -0.21
N ASP A 19 15.51 36.22 0.06
CA ASP A 19 16.88 35.89 -0.37
C ASP A 19 17.00 35.85 -1.89
N LEU A 20 15.99 35.34 -2.60
CA LEU A 20 15.95 35.36 -4.06
C LEU A 20 15.86 36.78 -4.61
N GLN A 21 15.16 37.70 -3.92
CA GLN A 21 15.07 39.09 -4.28
C GLN A 21 16.45 39.78 -4.11
N GLU A 22 17.12 39.54 -2.98
CA GLU A 22 18.46 40.07 -2.71
C GLU A 22 19.52 39.57 -3.69
N GLN A 23 19.37 38.33 -4.18
CA GLN A 23 20.26 37.75 -5.20
C GLN A 23 19.91 38.18 -6.62
N GLY A 24 18.86 38.98 -6.84
CA GLY A 24 18.38 39.36 -8.16
C GLY A 24 17.78 38.22 -8.98
N ALA A 25 17.49 37.09 -8.35
CA ALA A 25 16.93 35.90 -8.99
C ALA A 25 15.39 35.89 -9.02
N LEU A 26 14.73 36.76 -8.23
CA LEU A 26 13.28 36.91 -8.24
C LEU A 26 12.86 37.83 -9.38
N ILE A 27 12.14 37.28 -10.37
CA ILE A 27 11.64 38.04 -11.51
C ILE A 27 10.37 38.81 -11.14
N GLU A 28 9.39 38.10 -10.56
CA GLU A 28 8.08 38.68 -10.27
C GLU A 28 7.33 37.84 -9.22
N THR A 29 6.51 38.51 -8.40
CA THR A 29 5.54 37.86 -7.51
C THR A 29 4.12 38.25 -7.94
N LYS A 30 3.35 37.30 -8.47
CA LYS A 30 1.96 37.50 -8.88
C LYS A 30 0.98 36.99 -7.82
N LYS A 31 -0.07 37.77 -7.57
CA LYS A 31 -1.21 37.29 -6.78
C LYS A 31 -1.97 36.24 -7.59
N HIS A 32 -2.11 35.04 -7.02
CA HIS A 32 -2.83 33.94 -7.62
C HIS A 32 -3.86 33.37 -6.65
N LYS A 33 -5.08 33.12 -7.14
CA LYS A 33 -6.13 32.46 -6.37
C LYS A 33 -6.03 30.96 -6.62
N LEU A 34 -5.79 30.19 -5.56
CA LEU A 34 -5.78 28.74 -5.63
C LEU A 34 -6.57 28.13 -4.48
N MET A 35 -7.12 26.94 -4.71
CA MET A 35 -7.75 26.13 -3.67
C MET A 35 -6.66 25.40 -2.91
N VAL A 36 -6.46 25.78 -1.65
CA VAL A 36 -5.43 25.18 -0.79
C VAL A 36 -6.05 24.02 -0.01
N PRO A 37 -5.57 22.77 -0.18
CA PRO A 37 -6.06 21.63 0.58
C PRO A 37 -5.74 21.81 2.08
N ARG A 38 -6.70 21.46 2.93
CA ARG A 38 -6.54 21.52 4.39
C ARG A 38 -6.95 20.21 5.03
N CYS A 39 -6.22 19.82 6.05
CA CYS A 39 -6.59 18.67 6.87
C CYS A 39 -7.95 18.93 7.55
N ALA A 40 -8.91 18.04 7.34
CA ALA A 40 -10.26 18.17 7.89
C ALA A 40 -10.28 18.21 9.44
N ARG A 41 -9.32 17.55 10.08
CA ARG A 41 -9.23 17.44 11.54
C ARG A 41 -8.54 18.64 12.19
N THR A 42 -7.43 19.09 11.61
CA THR A 42 -6.56 20.11 12.23
C THR A 42 -6.67 21.49 11.56
N GLY A 43 -7.29 21.59 10.39
CA GLY A 43 -7.35 22.82 9.59
C GLY A 43 -6.01 23.24 8.97
N GLN A 44 -4.93 22.48 9.21
CA GLN A 44 -3.61 22.78 8.67
C GLN A 44 -3.56 22.61 7.15
N VAL A 45 -2.77 23.46 6.50
CA VAL A 45 -2.51 23.34 5.05
C VAL A 45 -1.76 22.06 4.78
N VAL A 46 -2.26 21.25 3.84
CA VAL A 46 -1.59 20.04 3.35
C VAL A 46 -0.68 20.42 2.20
N GLU A 47 0.59 20.04 2.30
CA GLU A 47 1.57 20.21 1.23
C GLU A 47 2.15 18.86 0.85
N PRO A 48 2.30 18.56 -0.46
CA PRO A 48 2.91 17.31 -0.92
C PRO A 48 4.36 17.22 -0.45
N MET A 49 4.74 16.05 0.05
CA MET A 49 6.10 15.74 0.42
C MET A 49 6.43 14.33 -0.08
N LEU A 50 7.61 14.19 -0.70
CA LEU A 50 8.12 12.87 -1.07
C LEU A 50 8.56 12.14 0.19
N THR A 51 8.13 10.90 0.31
CA THR A 51 8.53 9.98 1.38
C THR A 51 8.57 8.56 0.84
N ASP A 52 9.45 7.75 1.37
CA ASP A 52 9.51 6.33 1.03
C ASP A 52 8.27 5.62 1.55
N GLN A 53 7.71 4.74 0.72
CA GLN A 53 6.50 4.01 1.00
C GLN A 53 6.64 2.56 0.53
N TRP A 54 5.87 1.68 1.14
CA TRP A 54 5.75 0.29 0.70
C TRP A 54 4.65 0.15 -0.34
N PHE A 55 4.99 -0.54 -1.44
CA PHE A 55 4.07 -0.79 -2.54
C PHE A 55 3.98 -2.27 -2.87
N VAL A 56 2.78 -2.71 -3.24
CA VAL A 56 2.59 -3.98 -3.95
C VAL A 56 2.69 -3.68 -5.44
N ALA A 57 3.66 -4.32 -6.12
CA ALA A 57 3.89 -4.15 -7.55
C ALA A 57 2.86 -4.97 -8.34
N MET A 58 1.74 -4.34 -8.68
CA MET A 58 0.56 -5.01 -9.22
C MET A 58 0.78 -5.65 -10.58
N ASN A 59 1.59 -5.01 -11.44
CA ASN A 59 1.86 -5.44 -12.81
C ASN A 59 3.20 -6.18 -12.96
N LYS A 60 4.00 -6.27 -11.91
CA LYS A 60 5.28 -6.97 -11.96
C LYS A 60 5.05 -8.48 -12.05
N VAL A 61 5.65 -9.11 -13.04
CA VAL A 61 5.63 -10.57 -13.21
C VAL A 61 6.79 -11.15 -12.38
N PRO A 62 6.52 -11.99 -11.37
CA PRO A 62 7.59 -12.67 -10.64
C PRO A 62 8.27 -13.71 -11.55
N GLU A 63 9.59 -13.77 -11.50
CA GLU A 63 10.38 -14.74 -12.29
C GLU A 63 10.36 -16.12 -11.63
N THR A 64 10.31 -16.16 -10.31
CA THR A 64 10.40 -17.38 -9.51
C THR A 64 9.38 -17.36 -8.36
N GLY A 65 9.14 -18.51 -7.75
CA GLY A 65 8.28 -18.65 -6.58
C GLY A 65 6.80 -18.78 -6.88
N VAL A 66 5.98 -18.60 -5.87
CA VAL A 66 4.52 -18.68 -5.99
C VAL A 66 4.04 -17.51 -6.85
N GLY A 67 3.35 -17.84 -7.96
CA GLY A 67 2.85 -16.83 -8.91
C GLY A 67 3.81 -16.47 -10.04
N ALA A 68 4.94 -17.19 -10.21
CA ALA A 68 5.82 -17.00 -11.37
C ALA A 68 5.05 -17.06 -12.69
N GLY A 69 5.43 -16.19 -13.63
CA GLY A 69 4.87 -16.14 -14.98
C GLY A 69 3.63 -15.26 -15.17
N LYS A 70 2.96 -14.81 -14.09
CA LYS A 70 1.82 -13.86 -14.19
C LYS A 70 1.87 -12.84 -13.06
N SER A 71 1.55 -11.59 -13.37
CA SER A 71 1.38 -10.55 -12.34
C SER A 71 0.10 -10.76 -11.51
N ILE A 72 0.02 -10.11 -10.35
CA ILE A 72 -1.18 -10.12 -9.52
C ILE A 72 -2.38 -9.61 -10.33
N ALA A 73 -2.20 -8.50 -11.04
CA ALA A 73 -3.25 -7.92 -11.88
C ALA A 73 -3.72 -8.90 -12.97
N GLN A 74 -2.78 -9.59 -13.66
CA GLN A 74 -3.13 -10.53 -14.71
C GLN A 74 -3.90 -11.74 -14.20
N LYS A 75 -3.53 -12.29 -13.04
CA LYS A 75 -4.27 -13.38 -12.42
C LYS A 75 -5.71 -13.00 -12.08
N ALA A 76 -5.90 -11.79 -11.55
CA ALA A 76 -7.22 -11.28 -11.21
C ALA A 76 -8.08 -11.03 -12.47
N ILE A 77 -7.49 -10.54 -13.56
CA ILE A 77 -8.16 -10.41 -14.86
C ILE A 77 -8.57 -11.80 -15.39
N ASP A 78 -7.64 -12.75 -15.41
CA ASP A 78 -7.89 -14.11 -15.89
C ASP A 78 -9.02 -14.81 -15.12
N ALA A 79 -9.12 -14.57 -13.80
CA ALA A 79 -10.19 -15.15 -12.98
C ALA A 79 -11.59 -14.68 -13.42
N VAL A 80 -11.72 -13.45 -13.88
CA VAL A 80 -12.98 -12.91 -14.41
C VAL A 80 -13.20 -13.35 -15.86
N GLU A 81 -12.18 -13.28 -16.70
CA GLU A 81 -12.28 -13.67 -18.12
C GLU A 81 -12.58 -15.16 -18.30
N SER A 82 -12.02 -16.02 -17.47
CA SER A 82 -12.32 -17.45 -17.46
C SER A 82 -13.72 -17.80 -16.93
N GLY A 83 -14.41 -16.84 -16.31
CA GLY A 83 -15.70 -17.04 -15.66
C GLY A 83 -15.63 -17.72 -14.30
N ALA A 84 -14.44 -17.87 -13.70
CA ALA A 84 -14.28 -18.34 -12.31
C ALA A 84 -14.90 -17.35 -11.33
N VAL A 85 -14.82 -16.06 -11.63
CA VAL A 85 -15.54 -14.99 -10.93
C VAL A 85 -16.52 -14.34 -11.90
N LYS A 86 -17.78 -14.23 -11.52
CA LYS A 86 -18.86 -13.64 -12.34
C LYS A 86 -19.49 -12.44 -11.67
N PHE A 87 -19.73 -11.40 -12.44
CA PHE A 87 -20.46 -10.22 -11.98
C PHE A 87 -21.94 -10.36 -12.29
N VAL A 88 -22.77 -9.97 -11.35
CA VAL A 88 -24.24 -9.92 -11.53
C VAL A 88 -24.73 -8.55 -11.03
N PRO A 89 -25.25 -7.68 -11.91
CA PRO A 89 -25.36 -7.80 -13.37
C PRO A 89 -23.99 -7.80 -14.09
N GLU A 90 -23.95 -8.45 -15.24
CA GLU A 90 -22.72 -8.67 -16.03
C GLU A 90 -22.05 -7.38 -16.52
N ASN A 91 -22.82 -6.32 -16.75
CA ASN A 91 -22.28 -5.03 -17.23
C ASN A 91 -21.17 -4.45 -16.32
N TRP A 92 -21.10 -4.83 -15.06
CA TRP A 92 -20.06 -4.37 -14.12
C TRP A 92 -18.67 -4.94 -14.41
N VAL A 93 -18.57 -5.98 -15.23
CA VAL A 93 -17.29 -6.46 -15.75
C VAL A 93 -16.52 -5.36 -16.48
N ASN A 94 -17.21 -4.47 -17.19
CA ASN A 94 -16.55 -3.37 -17.90
C ASN A 94 -15.85 -2.40 -16.91
N THR A 95 -16.50 -2.07 -15.80
CA THR A 95 -15.92 -1.22 -14.76
C THR A 95 -14.71 -1.88 -14.12
N TYR A 96 -14.81 -3.16 -13.80
CA TYR A 96 -13.72 -3.96 -13.26
C TYR A 96 -12.51 -4.00 -14.23
N ASN A 97 -12.74 -4.35 -15.49
CA ASN A 97 -11.69 -4.47 -16.50
C ASN A 97 -11.03 -3.11 -16.79
N GLN A 98 -11.81 -2.03 -16.85
CA GLN A 98 -11.25 -0.68 -17.03
C GLN A 98 -10.28 -0.33 -15.90
N TRP A 99 -10.61 -0.67 -14.67
CA TRP A 99 -9.74 -0.46 -13.51
C TRP A 99 -8.52 -1.36 -13.56
N MET A 100 -8.70 -2.68 -13.73
CA MET A 100 -7.63 -3.67 -13.67
C MET A 100 -6.59 -3.49 -14.79
N ASN A 101 -7.01 -3.13 -16.00
CA ASN A 101 -6.09 -2.88 -17.11
C ASN A 101 -5.24 -1.61 -16.94
N ASN A 102 -5.66 -0.69 -16.06
CA ASN A 102 -4.95 0.56 -15.77
C ASN A 102 -4.46 0.63 -14.32
N ILE A 103 -4.40 -0.50 -13.62
CA ILE A 103 -4.08 -0.53 -12.20
C ILE A 103 -2.66 -0.02 -11.96
N GLN A 104 -2.53 0.81 -10.93
CA GLN A 104 -1.25 1.30 -10.44
C GLN A 104 -0.78 0.47 -9.24
N ASP A 105 0.50 0.54 -8.94
CA ASP A 105 1.07 -0.09 -7.75
C ASP A 105 0.35 0.41 -6.50
N TRP A 106 0.01 -0.51 -5.62
CA TRP A 106 -0.78 -0.23 -4.43
C TRP A 106 0.12 0.14 -3.26
N CYS A 107 0.09 1.40 -2.85
CA CYS A 107 0.73 1.85 -1.61
C CYS A 107 0.01 1.23 -0.40
N ILE A 108 0.73 0.41 0.36
CA ILE A 108 0.20 -0.34 1.51
C ILE A 108 0.70 0.16 2.86
N SER A 109 1.59 1.15 2.90
CA SER A 109 2.07 1.77 4.14
C SER A 109 1.24 2.99 4.52
N ARG A 110 1.06 3.18 5.83
CA ARG A 110 0.32 4.31 6.43
C ARG A 110 1.08 4.83 7.65
N GLN A 111 1.19 6.15 7.75
CA GLN A 111 1.83 6.85 8.88
C GLN A 111 0.81 7.07 10.00
N LEU A 112 0.36 5.97 10.61
CA LEU A 112 -0.61 5.96 11.70
C LEU A 112 0.02 5.43 12.99
N TRP A 113 -0.44 5.88 14.12
CA TRP A 113 0.06 5.43 15.42
C TRP A 113 -0.48 4.06 15.85
N TRP A 114 -1.53 3.59 15.18
CA TRP A 114 -2.19 2.33 15.48
C TRP A 114 -2.46 1.53 14.22
N GLY A 115 -2.18 0.25 14.26
CA GLY A 115 -2.42 -0.69 13.17
C GLY A 115 -1.45 -1.87 13.18
N HIS A 116 -1.47 -2.66 12.12
CA HIS A 116 -0.52 -3.76 11.90
C HIS A 116 0.80 -3.20 11.41
N GLN A 117 1.79 -3.12 12.28
CA GLN A 117 3.10 -2.57 11.95
C GLN A 117 3.80 -3.39 10.87
N ILE A 118 4.40 -2.73 9.91
CA ILE A 118 5.12 -3.36 8.79
C ILE A 118 6.24 -4.25 9.34
N PRO A 119 6.34 -5.51 8.88
CA PRO A 119 7.32 -6.47 9.37
C PRO A 119 8.67 -6.31 8.67
N ALA A 120 9.23 -5.10 8.75
CA ALA A 120 10.52 -4.74 8.16
C ALA A 120 11.38 -3.99 9.17
N TRP A 121 12.69 -4.19 9.08
CA TRP A 121 13.70 -3.52 9.91
C TRP A 121 14.79 -2.95 9.02
N TYR A 122 15.40 -1.87 9.48
CA TYR A 122 16.44 -1.14 8.79
C TYR A 122 17.70 -1.07 9.65
N ASP A 123 18.87 -1.22 9.05
CA ASP A 123 20.13 -0.88 9.71
C ASP A 123 20.54 0.58 9.43
N GLU A 124 21.64 1.01 10.04
CA GLU A 124 22.16 2.37 9.86
C GLU A 124 22.71 2.62 8.45
N ALA A 125 23.00 1.57 7.68
CA ALA A 125 23.41 1.65 6.27
C ALA A 125 22.21 1.72 5.30
N GLY A 126 20.98 1.57 5.79
CA GLY A 126 19.76 1.59 4.99
C GLY A 126 19.39 0.23 4.35
N ASN A 127 20.04 -0.86 4.76
CA ASN A 127 19.61 -2.19 4.34
C ASN A 127 18.29 -2.56 4.99
N ILE A 128 17.46 -3.32 4.26
CA ILE A 128 16.11 -3.70 4.65
C ILE A 128 16.06 -5.21 4.94
N TYR A 129 15.53 -5.57 6.10
CA TYR A 129 15.34 -6.94 6.55
C TYR A 129 13.86 -7.19 6.79
N VAL A 130 13.24 -8.03 5.96
CA VAL A 130 11.83 -8.41 6.10
C VAL A 130 11.75 -9.75 6.83
N ALA A 131 11.04 -9.80 7.95
CA ALA A 131 10.97 -10.99 8.79
C ALA A 131 9.65 -11.06 9.58
N ARG A 132 9.33 -12.22 10.12
CA ARG A 132 8.12 -12.41 10.96
C ARG A 132 8.25 -11.75 12.34
N ASN A 133 9.47 -11.66 12.84
CA ASN A 133 9.80 -11.11 14.15
C ASN A 133 11.20 -10.48 14.13
N GLU A 134 11.55 -9.78 15.20
CA GLU A 134 12.83 -9.09 15.33
C GLU A 134 14.02 -10.06 15.38
N ALA A 135 13.85 -11.25 15.99
CA ALA A 135 14.93 -12.22 16.08
C ALA A 135 15.34 -12.74 14.70
N ASP A 136 14.36 -13.03 13.83
CA ASP A 136 14.58 -13.43 12.44
C ASP A 136 15.22 -12.30 11.63
N ALA A 137 14.78 -11.06 11.83
CA ALA A 137 15.38 -9.88 11.20
C ALA A 137 16.84 -9.69 11.65
N GLN A 138 17.11 -9.83 12.95
CA GLN A 138 18.46 -9.75 13.52
C GLN A 138 19.38 -10.85 12.97
N ALA A 139 18.84 -12.06 12.78
CA ALA A 139 19.60 -13.16 12.18
C ALA A 139 19.99 -12.86 10.72
N GLN A 140 19.11 -12.18 9.95
CA GLN A 140 19.41 -11.74 8.59
C GLN A 140 20.47 -10.60 8.57
N ALA A 141 20.37 -9.66 9.48
CA ALA A 141 21.29 -8.53 9.58
C ALA A 141 22.69 -8.94 10.06
N GLY A 142 22.76 -9.98 10.85
CA GLY A 142 23.99 -10.43 11.51
C GLY A 142 24.14 -9.95 12.95
N ALA A 143 25.01 -10.63 13.69
CA ALA A 143 25.25 -10.31 15.08
C ALA A 143 25.90 -8.95 15.25
N GLY A 144 25.36 -8.13 16.15
CA GLY A 144 25.88 -6.79 16.47
C GLY A 144 25.46 -5.66 15.54
N VAL A 145 24.72 -5.95 14.47
CA VAL A 145 24.10 -4.91 13.63
C VAL A 145 22.89 -4.36 14.36
N LYS A 146 22.86 -3.05 14.58
CA LYS A 146 21.70 -2.38 15.16
C LYS A 146 20.62 -2.24 14.11
N ILE A 147 19.45 -2.79 14.38
CA ILE A 147 18.27 -2.68 13.50
C ILE A 147 17.15 -1.88 14.18
N THR A 148 16.38 -1.20 13.38
CA THR A 148 15.19 -0.44 13.83
C THR A 148 14.01 -0.85 12.98
N ARG A 149 12.89 -1.19 13.63
CA ARG A 149 11.66 -1.58 12.95
C ARG A 149 11.03 -0.39 12.24
N ASP A 150 10.40 -0.65 11.10
CA ASP A 150 9.58 0.32 10.37
C ASP A 150 8.47 0.86 11.30
N ALA A 151 8.30 2.19 11.33
CA ALA A 151 7.31 2.84 12.18
C ALA A 151 5.90 2.84 11.56
N ASP A 152 5.83 2.60 10.26
CA ASP A 152 4.57 2.60 9.52
C ASP A 152 3.74 1.34 9.79
N VAL A 153 2.45 1.44 9.50
CA VAL A 153 1.51 0.33 9.60
C VAL A 153 0.94 -0.02 8.22
N LEU A 154 0.43 -1.23 8.09
CA LEU A 154 -0.21 -1.68 6.85
C LEU A 154 -1.56 -1.01 6.65
N ASP A 155 -1.90 -0.74 5.40
CA ASP A 155 -3.25 -0.35 4.97
C ASP A 155 -4.27 -1.38 5.49
N THR A 156 -5.34 -0.90 6.10
CA THR A 156 -6.41 -1.73 6.63
C THR A 156 -7.02 -2.64 5.57
N TRP A 157 -7.12 -2.17 4.33
CA TRP A 157 -7.65 -2.97 3.23
C TRP A 157 -6.70 -4.10 2.81
N TYR A 158 -5.40 -3.93 3.02
CA TYR A 158 -4.42 -4.99 2.79
C TYR A 158 -4.56 -6.10 3.83
N SER A 159 -4.60 -5.75 5.11
CA SER A 159 -4.74 -6.74 6.18
C SER A 159 -6.15 -7.37 6.23
N SER A 160 -7.21 -6.61 5.93
CA SER A 160 -8.58 -7.15 5.92
C SER A 160 -8.84 -8.14 4.79
N ALA A 161 -8.10 -8.06 3.70
CA ALA A 161 -8.17 -9.05 2.62
C ALA A 161 -7.71 -10.46 3.05
N LEU A 162 -6.99 -10.57 4.17
CA LEU A 162 -6.58 -11.85 4.75
C LEU A 162 -7.69 -12.54 5.56
N VAL A 163 -8.74 -11.83 5.97
CA VAL A 163 -9.80 -12.33 6.85
C VAL A 163 -10.49 -13.58 6.29
N PRO A 164 -10.82 -13.69 4.99
CA PRO A 164 -11.52 -14.86 4.46
C PRO A 164 -10.81 -16.19 4.73
N PHE A 165 -9.48 -16.20 4.76
CA PHE A 165 -8.71 -17.41 5.01
C PHE A 165 -8.07 -17.46 6.41
N SER A 166 -7.68 -16.33 6.99
CA SER A 166 -7.10 -16.33 8.34
C SER A 166 -8.09 -16.76 9.41
N SER A 167 -9.39 -16.41 9.26
CA SER A 167 -10.45 -16.85 10.15
C SER A 167 -10.74 -18.36 10.06
N LEU A 168 -10.31 -19.01 8.98
CA LEU A 168 -10.46 -20.44 8.74
C LEU A 168 -9.17 -21.23 9.07
N GLY A 169 -8.26 -20.64 9.83
CA GLY A 169 -7.05 -21.29 10.32
C GLY A 169 -5.81 -21.20 9.44
N TRP A 170 -5.87 -20.45 8.31
CA TRP A 170 -4.66 -20.17 7.52
C TRP A 170 -3.77 -19.14 8.27
N PRO A 171 -2.43 -19.24 8.26
CA PRO A 171 -1.59 -20.25 7.59
C PRO A 171 -1.27 -21.48 8.44
N ALA A 172 -1.76 -21.60 9.66
CA ALA A 172 -1.47 -22.74 10.53
C ALA A 172 -1.91 -24.07 9.88
N ALA A 173 -3.06 -24.07 9.23
CA ALA A 173 -3.56 -25.21 8.47
C ALA A 173 -2.60 -25.70 7.37
N LEU A 174 -1.76 -24.83 6.83
CA LEU A 174 -0.74 -25.22 5.84
C LEU A 174 0.51 -25.84 6.49
N GLN A 175 0.79 -25.50 7.75
CA GLN A 175 1.97 -26.03 8.47
C GLN A 175 1.76 -27.47 8.92
N ASP A 176 0.53 -27.83 9.28
CA ASP A 176 0.18 -29.17 9.75
C ASP A 176 -0.28 -30.10 8.60
N ALA A 177 -0.19 -29.64 7.35
CA ALA A 177 -0.68 -30.38 6.16
C ALA A 177 -2.14 -30.87 6.29
N SER A 178 -2.92 -30.28 7.17
CA SER A 178 -4.31 -30.59 7.40
C SER A 178 -5.12 -29.29 7.36
N PRO A 179 -5.66 -28.92 6.18
CA PRO A 179 -6.59 -27.81 6.11
C PRO A 179 -7.74 -28.07 7.10
N THR A 180 -8.20 -27.02 7.77
CA THR A 180 -9.38 -27.16 8.60
C THR A 180 -10.56 -27.56 7.72
N LYS A 181 -11.47 -28.37 8.23
CA LYS A 181 -12.71 -28.73 7.50
C LYS A 181 -13.47 -27.49 7.04
N ASP A 182 -13.40 -26.43 7.82
CA ASP A 182 -14.05 -25.16 7.50
C ASP A 182 -13.34 -24.42 6.36
N TYR A 183 -12.02 -24.49 6.25
CA TYR A 183 -11.27 -23.93 5.14
C TYR A 183 -11.71 -24.55 3.80
N ASP A 184 -11.77 -25.88 3.73
CA ASP A 184 -12.19 -26.59 2.51
C ASP A 184 -13.68 -26.39 2.19
N LEU A 185 -14.51 -26.15 3.21
CA LEU A 185 -15.94 -25.98 3.04
C LEU A 185 -16.33 -24.57 2.63
N TYR A 186 -15.66 -23.53 3.14
CA TYR A 186 -16.05 -22.13 2.99
C TYR A 186 -15.18 -21.33 2.03
N LEU A 187 -14.07 -21.86 1.54
CA LEU A 187 -13.27 -21.26 0.48
C LEU A 187 -13.30 -22.14 -0.78
N PRO A 188 -13.40 -21.49 -1.96
CA PRO A 188 -13.63 -20.05 -2.20
C PRO A 188 -15.04 -19.60 -1.78
N SER A 189 -15.17 -18.31 -1.42
CA SER A 189 -16.47 -17.70 -1.10
C SER A 189 -17.44 -17.81 -2.30
N SER A 190 -18.69 -18.20 -2.02
CA SER A 190 -19.69 -18.42 -3.07
C SER A 190 -20.27 -17.13 -3.64
N VAL A 191 -20.47 -16.11 -2.81
CA VAL A 191 -21.10 -14.84 -3.19
C VAL A 191 -20.51 -13.68 -2.42
N LEU A 192 -20.24 -12.58 -3.12
CA LEU A 192 -19.87 -11.29 -2.56
C LEU A 192 -20.91 -10.25 -2.98
N VAL A 193 -21.57 -9.60 -2.02
CA VAL A 193 -22.59 -8.57 -2.30
C VAL A 193 -22.06 -7.21 -1.90
N THR A 194 -22.12 -6.24 -2.81
CA THR A 194 -21.56 -4.90 -2.60
C THR A 194 -22.29 -3.83 -3.40
N GLY A 195 -22.08 -2.57 -3.03
CA GLY A 195 -22.39 -1.43 -3.89
C GLY A 195 -21.42 -1.38 -5.09
N TYR A 196 -21.90 -0.85 -6.20
CA TYR A 196 -21.11 -0.73 -7.43
C TYR A 196 -19.95 0.27 -7.29
N ASP A 197 -20.05 1.21 -6.39
CA ASP A 197 -19.09 2.27 -6.11
C ASP A 197 -17.77 1.74 -5.49
N ILE A 198 -17.76 0.54 -4.93
CA ILE A 198 -16.58 -0.08 -4.35
C ILE A 198 -16.09 -1.33 -5.10
N ILE A 199 -16.52 -1.52 -6.33
CA ILE A 199 -16.02 -2.63 -7.18
C ILE A 199 -14.51 -2.53 -7.36
N PHE A 200 -13.99 -1.36 -7.67
CA PHE A 200 -12.56 -1.15 -7.90
C PHE A 200 -11.72 -1.07 -6.60
N PHE A 201 -12.33 -0.74 -5.47
CA PHE A 201 -11.63 -0.75 -4.19
C PHE A 201 -11.71 -2.10 -3.51
N TRP A 202 -12.89 -2.60 -3.27
CA TRP A 202 -13.08 -3.79 -2.46
C TRP A 202 -13.09 -5.06 -3.28
N VAL A 203 -13.96 -5.16 -4.30
CA VAL A 203 -14.09 -6.41 -5.09
C VAL A 203 -12.80 -6.73 -5.82
N ALA A 204 -12.20 -5.76 -6.50
CA ALA A 204 -10.94 -5.95 -7.21
C ALA A 204 -9.82 -6.42 -6.26
N ARG A 205 -9.72 -5.82 -5.06
CA ARG A 205 -8.72 -6.23 -4.06
C ARG A 205 -8.99 -7.62 -3.51
N MET A 206 -10.24 -7.98 -3.24
CA MET A 206 -10.58 -9.34 -2.81
C MET A 206 -10.17 -10.37 -3.86
N ILE A 207 -10.44 -10.13 -5.14
CA ILE A 207 -10.02 -11.02 -6.22
C ILE A 207 -8.48 -11.09 -6.29
N MET A 208 -7.79 -9.95 -6.32
CA MET A 208 -6.31 -9.89 -6.40
C MET A 208 -5.61 -10.61 -5.25
N MET A 209 -6.19 -10.58 -4.05
CA MET A 209 -5.58 -11.17 -2.85
C MET A 209 -5.90 -12.66 -2.68
N THR A 210 -6.84 -13.20 -3.46
CA THR A 210 -7.29 -14.60 -3.36
C THR A 210 -6.99 -15.44 -4.60
N THR A 211 -6.44 -14.84 -5.66
CA THR A 211 -6.00 -15.51 -6.91
C THR A 211 -4.47 -15.55 -7.03
#